data_94d487850e269c53a7e9541cfab814ce
#
_entry.id   94d487850e269c53a7e9541cfab814ce
#
_cell.length_a   1.000
_cell.length_b   1.000
_cell.length_c   1.000
_cell.angle_alpha   90.00
_cell.angle_beta   90.00
_cell.angle_gamma   90.00
#
_symmetry.space_group_name_H-M   'P 1'
#
loop_
_entity.id
_entity.type
_entity.pdbx_description
1 polymer ?
#
loop_
_entity_poly.entity_id
_entity_poly.type
_entity_poly.pdbx_seq_one_letter_code
_entity_poly.pdbx_strand_id
1 'polypeptide(L)'
;MGKNLFESMYLPLPSPLQQMKERGNLEEAEAYLQHLLETGDCLPEERRRFRAEQEILRRLTAEYPYTRAEALELVRRYVPNFSEADFDSLLTDGRIFWHYLDGEPRYFGRFFDSLCKTDPFFAVAAEKQGHHVPGSDRKLLSESAEKMRAQGELSVHLTVRAELELEEALYREGALVRAYLPLPRVTEEQSEIAVEEMSAGGQLGAEAAEQRVVFWEERLGENHPFIVSYRFLHTERYRDVYGLAERMQA
;
A
#
# COMPACT_ATOMS: atom_id res chain seq x y z
N MET A 1 -20.45 23.09 -1.53
CA MET A 1 -20.61 21.63 -1.72
C MET A 1 -19.37 21.15 -2.48
N GLY A 2 -18.37 20.61 -1.77
CA GLY A 2 -17.15 20.11 -2.40
C GLY A 2 -17.49 18.88 -3.21
N LYS A 3 -17.36 18.95 -4.54
CA LYS A 3 -17.39 17.75 -5.39
C LYS A 3 -16.31 16.79 -4.88
N ASN A 4 -16.68 15.54 -4.71
CA ASN A 4 -15.82 14.49 -4.17
C ASN A 4 -14.50 14.44 -4.97
N LEU A 5 -13.36 14.45 -4.26
CA LEU A 5 -12.04 14.36 -4.88
C LEU A 5 -11.93 13.14 -5.83
N PHE A 6 -12.59 12.05 -5.47
CA PHE A 6 -12.61 10.81 -6.25
C PHE A 6 -13.36 10.94 -7.59
N GLU A 7 -14.34 11.84 -7.73
CA GLU A 7 -15.04 12.05 -9.02
C GLU A 7 -14.07 12.50 -10.12
N SER A 8 -13.06 13.29 -9.79
CA SER A 8 -12.04 13.72 -10.76
C SER A 8 -11.13 12.58 -11.24
N MET A 9 -11.00 11.49 -10.47
CA MET A 9 -10.18 10.34 -10.86
C MET A 9 -10.77 9.54 -12.03
N TYR A 10 -12.08 9.66 -12.27
CA TYR A 10 -12.75 9.04 -13.42
C TYR A 10 -12.61 9.83 -14.73
N LEU A 11 -12.06 11.04 -14.67
CA LEU A 11 -11.77 11.80 -15.89
C LEU A 11 -10.64 11.12 -16.66
N PRO A 12 -10.80 10.94 -17.98
CA PRO A 12 -9.74 10.37 -18.81
C PRO A 12 -8.52 11.30 -18.83
N LEU A 13 -7.36 10.70 -18.90
CA LEU A 13 -6.11 11.44 -19.11
C LEU A 13 -5.98 11.78 -20.61
N PRO A 14 -5.30 12.90 -20.95
CA PRO A 14 -4.91 13.16 -22.32
C PRO A 14 -4.15 11.98 -22.93
N SER A 15 -4.47 11.63 -24.18
CA SER A 15 -3.88 10.48 -24.87
C SER A 15 -2.34 10.46 -24.87
N PRO A 16 -1.61 11.59 -25.06
CA PRO A 16 -0.16 11.60 -24.97
C PRO A 16 0.33 11.19 -23.55
N LEU A 17 -0.29 11.71 -22.50
CA LEU A 17 0.04 11.39 -21.12
C LEU A 17 -0.19 9.91 -20.81
N GLN A 18 -1.31 9.37 -21.26
CA GLN A 18 -1.61 7.95 -21.08
C GLN A 18 -0.54 7.06 -21.76
N GLN A 19 -0.12 7.40 -22.97
CA GLN A 19 0.91 6.65 -23.70
C GLN A 19 2.29 6.73 -23.01
N MET A 20 2.69 7.90 -22.50
CA MET A 20 3.94 8.05 -21.75
C MET A 20 3.95 7.13 -20.52
N LYS A 21 2.86 7.12 -19.76
CA LYS A 21 2.69 6.24 -18.59
C LYS A 21 2.75 4.75 -18.95
N GLU A 22 2.02 4.33 -19.99
CA GLU A 22 1.99 2.94 -20.44
C GLU A 22 3.37 2.44 -20.91
N ARG A 23 4.21 3.35 -21.38
CA ARG A 23 5.60 3.06 -21.78
C ARG A 23 6.60 3.16 -20.62
N GLY A 24 6.18 3.64 -19.45
CA GLY A 24 7.04 3.87 -18.32
C GLY A 24 7.90 5.14 -18.41
N ASN A 25 7.59 6.06 -19.33
CA ASN A 25 8.29 7.34 -19.49
C ASN A 25 7.76 8.34 -18.45
N LEU A 26 8.12 8.17 -17.19
CA LEU A 26 7.53 8.91 -16.08
C LEU A 26 8.02 10.35 -16.01
N GLU A 27 9.31 10.58 -16.27
CA GLU A 27 9.87 11.94 -16.32
C GLU A 27 9.22 12.79 -17.42
N GLU A 28 9.02 12.22 -18.61
CA GLU A 28 8.34 12.90 -19.72
C GLU A 28 6.84 13.16 -19.39
N ALA A 29 6.19 12.20 -18.72
CA ALA A 29 4.80 12.33 -18.27
C ALA A 29 4.65 13.44 -17.22
N GLU A 30 5.59 13.55 -16.27
CA GLU A 30 5.60 14.60 -15.26
C GLU A 30 5.83 15.98 -15.88
N ALA A 31 6.79 16.12 -16.80
CA ALA A 31 7.03 17.37 -17.52
C ALA A 31 5.80 17.80 -18.33
N TYR A 32 5.11 16.86 -18.99
CA TYR A 32 3.88 17.12 -19.72
C TYR A 32 2.73 17.58 -18.79
N LEU A 33 2.55 16.94 -17.64
CA LEU A 33 1.58 17.36 -16.63
C LEU A 33 1.85 18.74 -16.08
N GLN A 34 3.12 19.04 -15.79
CA GLN A 34 3.54 20.36 -15.33
C GLN A 34 3.19 21.44 -16.36
N HIS A 35 3.48 21.20 -17.63
CA HIS A 35 3.12 22.11 -18.73
C HIS A 35 1.60 22.35 -18.79
N LEU A 36 0.77 21.31 -18.70
CA LEU A 36 -0.71 21.43 -18.70
C LEU A 36 -1.21 22.27 -17.52
N LEU A 37 -0.59 22.12 -16.35
CA LEU A 37 -0.99 22.88 -15.15
C LEU A 37 -0.58 24.36 -15.21
N GLU A 38 0.53 24.68 -15.90
CA GLU A 38 1.05 26.04 -16.06
C GLU A 38 0.34 26.85 -17.14
N THR A 39 -0.03 26.24 -18.27
CA THR A 39 -0.69 26.91 -19.40
C THR A 39 -2.10 27.41 -19.10
N GLY A 40 -2.73 26.94 -18.03
CA GLY A 40 -3.92 27.56 -17.46
C GLY A 40 -5.27 27.21 -18.09
N ASP A 41 -5.31 26.54 -19.22
CA ASP A 41 -6.53 26.22 -19.99
C ASP A 41 -7.29 24.99 -19.45
N CYS A 42 -6.94 24.49 -18.28
CA CYS A 42 -7.57 23.32 -17.67
C CYS A 42 -8.82 23.71 -16.86
N LEU A 43 -9.90 22.94 -17.03
CA LEU A 43 -11.05 23.02 -16.13
C LEU A 43 -10.64 22.67 -14.68
N PRO A 44 -11.35 23.19 -13.66
CA PRO A 44 -11.03 22.92 -12.26
C PRO A 44 -10.96 21.40 -11.92
N GLU A 45 -11.82 20.59 -12.56
CA GLU A 45 -11.84 19.15 -12.43
C GLU A 45 -10.60 18.47 -13.02
N GLU A 46 -10.21 18.90 -14.24
CA GLU A 46 -8.99 18.41 -14.92
C GLU A 46 -7.75 18.77 -14.13
N ARG A 47 -7.67 19.99 -13.60
CA ARG A 47 -6.56 20.43 -12.75
C ARG A 47 -6.41 19.57 -11.51
N ARG A 48 -7.53 19.17 -10.86
CA ARG A 48 -7.50 18.23 -9.75
C ARG A 48 -7.01 16.85 -10.20
N ARG A 49 -7.50 16.36 -11.33
CA ARG A 49 -7.07 15.08 -11.92
C ARG A 49 -5.58 15.07 -12.21
N PHE A 50 -5.04 16.12 -12.82
CA PHE A 50 -3.61 16.22 -13.17
C PHE A 50 -2.72 16.31 -11.94
N ARG A 51 -3.12 17.03 -10.90
CA ARG A 51 -2.38 17.04 -9.62
C ARG A 51 -2.37 15.68 -8.93
N ALA A 52 -3.49 14.97 -8.94
CA ALA A 52 -3.54 13.62 -8.43
C ALA A 52 -2.63 12.68 -9.25
N GLU A 53 -2.56 12.88 -10.55
CA GLU A 53 -1.68 12.09 -11.42
C GLU A 53 -0.19 12.37 -11.17
N GLN A 54 0.20 13.62 -10.93
CA GLN A 54 1.58 13.94 -10.51
C GLN A 54 1.96 13.20 -9.24
N GLU A 55 1.06 13.15 -8.25
CA GLU A 55 1.30 12.42 -7.01
C GLU A 55 1.40 10.90 -7.26
N ILE A 56 0.59 10.34 -8.17
CA ILE A 56 0.69 8.93 -8.57
C ILE A 56 2.05 8.63 -9.20
N LEU A 57 2.52 9.46 -10.14
CA LEU A 57 3.83 9.28 -10.78
C LEU A 57 4.96 9.36 -9.75
N ARG A 58 4.93 10.36 -8.87
CA ARG A 58 5.92 10.54 -7.80
C ARG A 58 5.99 9.30 -6.88
N ARG A 59 4.83 8.75 -6.49
CA ARG A 59 4.77 7.53 -5.66
C ARG A 59 5.28 6.32 -6.40
N LEU A 60 4.93 6.17 -7.67
CA LEU A 60 5.39 5.04 -8.48
C LEU A 60 6.92 5.04 -8.59
N THR A 61 7.53 6.18 -8.88
CA THR A 61 9.00 6.31 -8.90
C THR A 61 9.61 5.97 -7.54
N ALA A 62 9.02 6.44 -6.43
CA ALA A 62 9.50 6.15 -5.09
C ALA A 62 9.32 4.68 -4.68
N GLU A 63 8.32 3.97 -5.22
CA GLU A 63 8.11 2.54 -4.95
C GLU A 63 9.11 1.63 -5.66
N TYR A 64 9.76 2.10 -6.74
CA TYR A 64 10.74 1.35 -7.53
C TYR A 64 12.12 2.05 -7.53
N PRO A 65 12.74 2.22 -6.35
CA PRO A 65 13.96 3.05 -6.21
C PRO A 65 15.22 2.40 -6.76
N TYR A 66 15.27 1.05 -6.85
CA TYR A 66 16.52 0.35 -7.10
C TYR A 66 16.76 0.10 -8.58
N THR A 67 17.97 0.40 -9.03
CA THR A 67 18.56 -0.17 -10.25
C THR A 67 18.87 -1.65 -10.06
N ARG A 68 19.21 -2.37 -11.15
CA ARG A 68 19.63 -3.78 -11.07
C ARG A 68 20.83 -3.97 -10.14
N ALA A 69 21.82 -3.10 -10.23
CA ALA A 69 23.02 -3.19 -9.41
C ALA A 69 22.72 -3.01 -7.92
N GLU A 70 21.91 -2.02 -7.58
CA GLU A 70 21.51 -1.74 -6.20
C GLU A 70 20.61 -2.86 -5.63
N ALA A 71 19.70 -3.41 -6.43
CA ALA A 71 18.86 -4.52 -6.02
C ALA A 71 19.70 -5.79 -5.74
N LEU A 72 20.67 -6.10 -6.60
CA LEU A 72 21.60 -7.21 -6.38
C LEU A 72 22.46 -6.99 -5.13
N GLU A 73 22.97 -5.78 -4.94
CA GLU A 73 23.75 -5.40 -3.76
C GLU A 73 22.93 -5.52 -2.48
N LEU A 74 21.65 -5.14 -2.50
CA LEU A 74 20.76 -5.33 -1.37
C LEU A 74 20.65 -6.80 -0.97
N VAL A 75 20.48 -7.72 -1.93
CA VAL A 75 20.44 -9.17 -1.63
C VAL A 75 21.78 -9.65 -1.06
N ARG A 76 22.91 -9.20 -1.63
CA ARG A 76 24.26 -9.58 -1.20
C ARG A 76 24.60 -9.18 0.22
N ARG A 77 23.97 -8.14 0.77
CA ARG A 77 24.12 -7.78 2.21
C ARG A 77 23.73 -8.93 3.12
N TYR A 78 22.74 -9.72 2.74
CA TYR A 78 22.22 -10.83 3.52
C TYR A 78 22.70 -12.20 3.00
N VAL A 79 23.00 -12.30 1.72
CA VAL A 79 23.49 -13.52 1.04
C VAL A 79 24.75 -13.18 0.26
N PRO A 80 25.94 -13.14 0.90
CA PRO A 80 27.16 -12.57 0.30
C PRO A 80 27.61 -13.19 -1.04
N ASN A 81 27.34 -14.49 -1.25
CA ASN A 81 27.72 -15.20 -2.47
C ASN A 81 26.59 -15.25 -3.53
N PHE A 82 25.57 -14.39 -3.41
CA PHE A 82 24.46 -14.36 -4.35
C PHE A 82 24.93 -13.87 -5.72
N SER A 83 24.79 -14.70 -6.74
CA SER A 83 25.27 -14.41 -8.08
C SER A 83 24.25 -13.63 -8.91
N GLU A 84 24.69 -13.08 -10.04
CA GLU A 84 23.78 -12.48 -11.03
C GLU A 84 22.85 -13.53 -11.64
N ALA A 85 23.33 -14.77 -11.85
CA ALA A 85 22.50 -15.86 -12.37
C ALA A 85 21.38 -16.24 -11.40
N ASP A 86 21.64 -16.22 -10.07
CA ASP A 86 20.60 -16.44 -9.06
C ASP A 86 19.55 -15.32 -9.11
N PHE A 87 20.00 -14.08 -9.30
CA PHE A 87 19.10 -12.93 -9.43
C PHE A 87 18.22 -13.05 -10.68
N ASP A 88 18.80 -13.44 -11.82
CA ASP A 88 18.07 -13.69 -13.06
C ASP A 88 17.05 -14.82 -12.92
N SER A 89 17.37 -15.86 -12.16
CA SER A 89 16.42 -16.93 -11.85
C SER A 89 15.21 -16.38 -11.07
N LEU A 90 15.44 -15.53 -10.06
CA LEU A 90 14.35 -14.92 -9.31
C LEU A 90 13.45 -14.02 -10.18
N LEU A 91 14.04 -13.33 -11.16
CA LEU A 91 13.28 -12.52 -12.13
C LEU A 91 12.46 -13.40 -13.07
N THR A 92 13.07 -14.47 -13.61
CA THR A 92 12.41 -15.42 -14.52
C THR A 92 11.24 -16.13 -13.83
N ASP A 93 11.39 -16.46 -12.55
CA ASP A 93 10.39 -17.11 -11.73
C ASP A 93 9.31 -16.12 -11.24
N GLY A 94 9.39 -14.82 -11.58
CA GLY A 94 8.45 -13.79 -11.18
C GLY A 94 8.46 -13.48 -9.68
N ARG A 95 9.56 -13.77 -8.98
CA ARG A 95 9.70 -13.60 -7.53
C ARG A 95 10.14 -12.21 -7.11
N ILE A 96 10.61 -11.38 -8.03
CA ILE A 96 11.00 -9.99 -7.85
C ILE A 96 10.14 -9.12 -8.74
N PHE A 97 9.42 -8.16 -8.16
CA PHE A 97 8.63 -7.19 -8.90
C PHE A 97 9.54 -6.07 -9.43
N TRP A 98 9.36 -5.75 -10.69
CA TRP A 98 10.08 -4.68 -11.37
C TRP A 98 9.24 -4.03 -12.46
N HIS A 99 9.58 -2.80 -12.81
CA HIS A 99 9.00 -2.07 -13.94
C HIS A 99 10.11 -1.48 -14.80
N TYR A 100 9.81 -1.28 -16.08
CA TYR A 100 10.66 -0.51 -16.96
C TYR A 100 10.26 0.96 -16.81
N LEU A 101 11.10 1.77 -16.17
CA LEU A 101 10.84 3.18 -15.90
C LEU A 101 11.98 4.02 -16.44
N ASP A 102 11.65 5.05 -17.23
CA ASP A 102 12.57 6.02 -17.82
C ASP A 102 13.79 5.39 -18.53
N GLY A 103 13.52 4.30 -19.27
CA GLY A 103 14.52 3.62 -20.09
C GLY A 103 15.33 2.52 -19.41
N GLU A 104 15.07 2.22 -18.13
CA GLU A 104 15.77 1.15 -17.43
C GLU A 104 14.86 0.32 -16.50
N PRO A 105 15.23 -0.93 -16.18
CA PRO A 105 14.51 -1.73 -15.21
C PRO A 105 14.73 -1.17 -13.80
N ARG A 106 13.63 -0.91 -13.10
CA ARG A 106 13.59 -0.48 -11.71
C ARG A 106 12.90 -1.51 -10.84
N TYR A 107 13.42 -1.76 -9.64
CA TYR A 107 13.00 -2.83 -8.76
C TYR A 107 12.25 -2.31 -7.55
N PHE A 108 11.20 -3.04 -7.14
CA PHE A 108 10.32 -2.68 -6.04
C PHE A 108 11.09 -2.51 -4.72
N GLY A 109 10.84 -1.42 -4.02
CA GLY A 109 11.58 -1.03 -2.82
C GLY A 109 11.57 -2.06 -1.69
N ARG A 110 10.49 -2.88 -1.60
CA ARG A 110 10.36 -3.94 -0.60
C ARG A 110 10.43 -5.35 -1.18
N PHE A 111 11.10 -5.53 -2.32
CA PHE A 111 11.19 -6.86 -2.95
C PHE A 111 11.90 -7.87 -2.06
N PHE A 112 12.93 -7.45 -1.32
CA PHE A 112 13.67 -8.33 -0.43
C PHE A 112 12.81 -8.81 0.76
N ASP A 113 12.00 -7.92 1.35
CA ASP A 113 11.01 -8.31 2.36
C ASP A 113 10.00 -9.32 1.81
N SER A 114 9.59 -9.15 0.56
CA SER A 114 8.69 -10.10 -0.12
C SER A 114 9.36 -11.46 -0.30
N LEU A 115 10.64 -11.51 -0.66
CA LEU A 115 11.42 -12.75 -0.70
C LEU A 115 11.49 -13.42 0.68
N CYS A 116 11.77 -12.67 1.74
CA CYS A 116 11.78 -13.20 3.10
C CYS A 116 10.43 -13.80 3.53
N LYS A 117 9.32 -13.17 3.12
CA LYS A 117 7.96 -13.70 3.42
C LYS A 117 7.62 -14.96 2.66
N THR A 118 8.18 -15.14 1.46
CA THR A 118 7.83 -16.27 0.55
C THR A 118 8.83 -17.40 0.56
N ASP A 119 10.08 -17.17 1.00
CA ASP A 119 11.15 -18.15 0.97
C ASP A 119 11.95 -18.20 2.29
N PRO A 120 11.98 -19.37 2.98
CA PRO A 120 12.75 -19.53 4.21
C PRO A 120 14.24 -19.27 4.06
N PHE A 121 14.81 -19.46 2.88
CA PHE A 121 16.23 -19.22 2.62
C PHE A 121 16.59 -17.75 2.88
N PHE A 122 15.81 -16.83 2.31
CA PHE A 122 16.03 -15.39 2.52
C PHE A 122 15.65 -14.95 3.94
N ALA A 123 14.56 -15.50 4.51
CA ALA A 123 14.17 -15.20 5.88
C ALA A 123 15.28 -15.55 6.89
N VAL A 124 15.85 -16.76 6.82
CA VAL A 124 16.94 -17.20 7.69
C VAL A 124 18.22 -16.38 7.47
N ALA A 125 18.53 -16.03 6.21
CA ALA A 125 19.68 -15.18 5.90
C ALA A 125 19.53 -13.77 6.51
N ALA A 126 18.34 -13.18 6.41
CA ALA A 126 18.01 -11.88 6.97
C ALA A 126 18.10 -11.87 8.49
N GLU A 127 17.50 -12.85 9.17
CA GLU A 127 17.53 -13.00 10.64
C GLU A 127 18.96 -13.13 11.18
N LYS A 128 19.85 -13.87 10.52
CA LYS A 128 21.26 -13.96 10.89
C LYS A 128 21.99 -12.62 10.91
N GLN A 129 21.50 -11.66 10.14
CA GLN A 129 22.04 -10.29 10.08
C GLN A 129 21.21 -9.31 10.94
N GLY A 130 20.30 -9.81 11.78
CA GLY A 130 19.46 -9.00 12.67
C GLY A 130 18.32 -8.26 11.96
N HIS A 131 18.00 -8.63 10.73
CA HIS A 131 16.87 -8.06 9.97
C HIS A 131 15.64 -8.97 10.10
N HIS A 132 14.70 -8.53 10.92
CA HIS A 132 13.42 -9.22 11.07
C HIS A 132 12.36 -8.59 10.16
N VAL A 133 11.74 -9.40 9.30
CA VAL A 133 10.66 -8.96 8.43
C VAL A 133 9.31 -9.32 9.05
N PRO A 134 8.47 -8.32 9.43
CA PRO A 134 7.15 -8.60 9.99
C PRO A 134 6.30 -9.44 9.03
N GLY A 135 5.63 -10.47 9.56
CA GLY A 135 4.80 -11.38 8.78
C GLY A 135 5.56 -12.48 8.04
N SER A 136 6.87 -12.68 8.32
CA SER A 136 7.64 -13.84 7.87
C SER A 136 7.46 -15.06 8.79
N ASP A 137 6.70 -14.97 9.86
CA ASP A 137 6.45 -16.07 10.80
C ASP A 137 5.56 -17.14 10.16
N ARG A 138 6.21 -18.08 9.47
CA ARG A 138 5.56 -19.21 8.81
C ARG A 138 4.93 -20.19 9.78
N LYS A 139 5.43 -20.27 11.01
CA LYS A 139 4.87 -21.17 12.02
C LYS A 139 3.47 -20.71 12.40
N LEU A 140 3.32 -19.42 12.71
CA LEU A 140 2.01 -18.82 13.02
C LEU A 140 1.03 -18.98 11.85
N LEU A 141 1.48 -18.71 10.62
CA LEU A 141 0.65 -18.87 9.41
C LEU A 141 0.23 -20.33 9.20
N SER A 142 1.16 -21.31 9.37
CA SER A 142 0.86 -22.74 9.24
C SER A 142 -0.13 -23.21 10.30
N GLU A 143 0.10 -22.84 11.56
CA GLU A 143 -0.80 -23.19 12.67
C GLU A 143 -2.20 -22.60 12.49
N SER A 144 -2.30 -21.36 12.01
CA SER A 144 -3.58 -20.71 11.72
C SER A 144 -4.30 -21.41 10.55
N ALA A 145 -3.58 -21.74 9.48
CA ALA A 145 -4.14 -22.46 8.34
C ALA A 145 -4.60 -23.87 8.72
N GLU A 146 -3.85 -24.58 9.55
CA GLU A 146 -4.25 -25.91 10.07
C GLU A 146 -5.50 -25.83 10.93
N LYS A 147 -5.59 -24.85 11.82
CA LYS A 147 -6.79 -24.60 12.63
C LYS A 147 -8.01 -24.30 11.77
N MET A 148 -7.86 -23.38 10.80
CA MET A 148 -8.95 -23.04 9.87
C MET A 148 -9.39 -24.27 9.06
N ARG A 149 -8.44 -25.09 8.59
CA ARG A 149 -8.75 -26.32 7.83
C ARG A 149 -9.49 -27.35 8.69
N ALA A 150 -9.11 -27.49 9.96
CA ALA A 150 -9.72 -28.43 10.89
C ALA A 150 -11.09 -28.00 11.40
N GLN A 151 -11.29 -26.70 11.63
CA GLN A 151 -12.49 -26.13 12.26
C GLN A 151 -13.46 -25.51 11.26
N GLY A 152 -13.03 -25.31 10.00
CA GLY A 152 -13.78 -24.59 8.98
C GLY A 152 -13.65 -23.07 9.06
N GLU A 153 -13.33 -22.54 10.24
CA GLU A 153 -13.12 -21.10 10.47
C GLU A 153 -12.14 -20.83 11.60
N LEU A 154 -11.61 -19.63 11.63
CA LEU A 154 -10.77 -19.10 12.71
C LEU A 154 -11.21 -17.68 13.02
N SER A 155 -11.58 -17.41 14.27
CA SER A 155 -11.94 -16.09 14.76
C SER A 155 -10.89 -15.56 15.73
N VAL A 156 -10.50 -14.29 15.56
CA VAL A 156 -9.55 -13.60 16.43
C VAL A 156 -10.07 -12.20 16.77
N HIS A 157 -9.90 -11.77 18.02
CA HIS A 157 -10.11 -10.39 18.40
C HIS A 157 -8.85 -9.58 18.08
N LEU A 158 -9.02 -8.52 17.33
CA LEU A 158 -7.96 -7.59 16.97
C LEU A 158 -8.22 -6.26 17.67
N THR A 159 -7.18 -5.74 18.32
CA THR A 159 -7.14 -4.35 18.82
C THR A 159 -6.11 -3.59 18.00
N VAL A 160 -6.53 -2.48 17.44
CA VAL A 160 -5.68 -1.63 16.58
C VAL A 160 -5.64 -0.24 17.17
N ARG A 161 -4.42 0.31 17.29
CA ARG A 161 -4.18 1.72 17.51
C ARG A 161 -3.50 2.29 16.27
N ALA A 162 -4.22 3.15 15.57
CA ALA A 162 -3.70 3.84 14.41
C ALA A 162 -3.37 5.28 14.77
N GLU A 163 -2.23 5.75 14.26
CA GLU A 163 -1.70 7.07 14.53
C GLU A 163 -1.16 7.68 13.23
N LEU A 164 -1.45 8.95 13.00
CA LEU A 164 -0.99 9.71 11.86
C LEU A 164 -0.52 11.08 12.35
N GLU A 165 0.73 11.43 12.09
CA GLU A 165 1.33 12.72 12.44
C GLU A 165 2.04 13.30 11.21
N LEU A 166 2.08 14.63 11.11
CA LEU A 166 2.90 15.28 10.10
C LEU A 166 4.37 15.22 10.50
N GLU A 167 5.24 14.96 9.54
CA GLU A 167 6.67 15.17 9.75
C GLU A 167 6.92 16.64 10.11
N GLU A 168 7.75 16.88 11.12
CA GLU A 168 8.04 18.24 11.63
C GLU A 168 8.46 19.20 10.52
N ALA A 169 9.19 18.72 9.52
CA ALA A 169 9.61 19.51 8.36
C ALA A 169 8.43 19.99 7.48
N LEU A 170 7.29 19.31 7.54
CA LEU A 170 6.09 19.61 6.77
C LEU A 170 5.06 20.42 7.56
N TYR A 171 5.21 20.47 8.89
CA TYR A 171 4.32 21.25 9.74
C TYR A 171 4.37 22.74 9.41
N ARG A 172 3.22 23.37 9.38
CA ARG A 172 3.05 24.83 9.24
C ARG A 172 1.91 25.28 10.15
N GLU A 173 2.20 26.15 11.08
CA GLU A 173 1.21 26.74 11.98
C GLU A 173 0.05 27.38 11.19
N GLY A 174 -1.19 27.13 11.61
CA GLY A 174 -2.40 27.62 10.96
C GLY A 174 -2.77 26.92 9.65
N ALA A 175 -2.00 25.93 9.19
CA ALA A 175 -2.36 25.13 8.01
C ALA A 175 -3.66 24.35 8.26
N LEU A 176 -4.55 24.34 7.26
CA LEU A 176 -5.72 23.47 7.28
C LEU A 176 -5.29 22.05 6.92
N VAL A 177 -5.43 21.13 7.87
CA VAL A 177 -5.11 19.72 7.70
C VAL A 177 -6.38 18.88 7.67
N ARG A 178 -6.40 17.87 6.80
CA ARG A 178 -7.42 16.83 6.74
C ARG A 178 -6.75 15.49 6.92
N ALA A 179 -7.08 14.80 8.01
CA ALA A 179 -6.55 13.46 8.31
C ALA A 179 -7.68 12.43 8.18
N TYR A 180 -7.32 11.26 7.64
CA TYR A 180 -8.24 10.14 7.47
C TYR A 180 -7.56 8.87 7.94
N LEU A 181 -8.15 8.18 8.92
CA LEU A 181 -7.70 6.87 9.36
C LEU A 181 -8.79 5.84 9.06
N PRO A 182 -8.45 4.70 8.43
CA PRO A 182 -9.42 3.69 8.08
C PRO A 182 -9.98 2.99 9.33
N LEU A 183 -11.26 2.64 9.28
CA LEU A 183 -11.94 1.81 10.27
C LEU A 183 -12.51 0.55 9.63
N PRO A 184 -12.58 -0.57 10.36
CA PRO A 184 -13.31 -1.73 9.91
C PRO A 184 -14.80 -1.40 9.77
N ARG A 185 -15.47 -2.12 8.88
CA ARG A 185 -16.93 -2.10 8.75
C ARG A 185 -17.47 -3.50 9.01
N VAL A 186 -18.74 -3.60 9.36
CA VAL A 186 -19.39 -4.90 9.52
C VAL A 186 -19.48 -5.60 8.16
N THR A 187 -18.91 -6.80 8.09
CA THR A 187 -18.96 -7.73 6.96
C THR A 187 -19.18 -9.15 7.46
N GLU A 188 -19.13 -10.13 6.58
CA GLU A 188 -19.14 -11.55 7.01
C GLU A 188 -17.88 -11.92 7.80
N GLU A 189 -16.76 -11.23 7.56
CA GLU A 189 -15.47 -11.47 8.21
C GLU A 189 -15.16 -10.52 9.37
N GLN A 190 -15.92 -9.44 9.53
CA GLN A 190 -15.66 -8.41 10.55
C GLN A 190 -16.93 -8.07 11.32
N SER A 191 -16.89 -8.27 12.63
CA SER A 191 -18.00 -7.98 13.54
C SER A 191 -17.51 -7.41 14.88
N GLU A 192 -18.42 -7.11 15.79
CA GLU A 192 -18.14 -6.59 17.14
C GLU A 192 -17.21 -5.35 17.14
N ILE A 193 -17.40 -4.46 16.17
CA ILE A 193 -16.55 -3.28 16.01
C ILE A 193 -16.85 -2.25 17.07
N ALA A 194 -15.87 -1.88 17.87
CA ALA A 194 -15.97 -0.83 18.88
C ALA A 194 -14.79 0.14 18.77
N VAL A 195 -15.06 1.44 18.66
CA VAL A 195 -14.04 2.50 18.79
C VAL A 195 -13.88 2.78 20.28
N GLU A 196 -12.65 2.66 20.78
CA GLU A 196 -12.32 2.76 22.21
C GLU A 196 -11.75 4.14 22.57
N GLU A 197 -10.93 4.69 21.66
CA GLU A 197 -10.28 5.98 21.84
C GLU A 197 -10.24 6.72 20.50
N MET A 198 -10.36 8.03 20.55
CA MET A 198 -10.21 8.90 19.40
C MET A 198 -9.72 10.28 19.86
N SER A 199 -8.71 10.84 19.20
CA SER A 199 -8.26 12.21 19.50
C SER A 199 -9.37 13.24 19.22
N ALA A 200 -9.29 14.38 19.89
CA ALA A 200 -10.31 15.45 19.82
C ALA A 200 -10.59 15.87 18.36
N GLY A 201 -11.82 16.25 18.07
CA GLY A 201 -12.23 16.73 16.74
C GLY A 201 -12.49 15.62 15.71
N GLY A 202 -12.21 14.38 16.03
CA GLY A 202 -12.45 13.22 15.13
C GLY A 202 -13.95 12.99 14.89
N GLN A 203 -14.31 12.70 13.65
CA GLN A 203 -15.67 12.40 13.21
C GLN A 203 -15.71 11.00 12.61
N LEU A 204 -16.61 10.17 13.11
CA LEU A 204 -16.81 8.81 12.59
C LEU A 204 -17.61 8.86 11.30
N GLY A 205 -17.09 8.23 10.26
CA GLY A 205 -17.84 7.93 9.05
C GLY A 205 -18.99 6.96 9.32
N ALA A 206 -20.02 7.02 8.47
CA ALA A 206 -21.18 6.16 8.57
C ALA A 206 -20.78 4.68 8.58
N GLU A 207 -21.47 3.87 9.41
CA GLU A 207 -21.16 2.44 9.54
C GLU A 207 -21.34 1.66 8.23
N ALA A 208 -22.30 2.08 7.41
CA ALA A 208 -22.59 1.48 6.11
C ALA A 208 -21.73 2.03 4.95
N ALA A 209 -20.80 2.98 5.21
CA ALA A 209 -19.94 3.51 4.16
C ALA A 209 -19.07 2.39 3.58
N GLU A 210 -18.90 2.37 2.24
CA GLU A 210 -18.03 1.39 1.57
C GLU A 210 -16.60 1.47 2.09
N GLN A 211 -16.12 2.69 2.36
CA GLN A 211 -14.84 2.96 3.02
C GLN A 211 -15.11 3.75 4.29
N ARG A 212 -15.19 3.06 5.43
CA ARG A 212 -15.40 3.67 6.72
C ARG A 212 -14.08 4.27 7.23
N VAL A 213 -14.13 5.52 7.70
CA VAL A 213 -12.95 6.25 8.21
C VAL A 213 -13.30 7.04 9.47
N VAL A 214 -12.30 7.38 10.24
CA VAL A 214 -12.32 8.55 11.11
C VAL A 214 -11.75 9.72 10.31
N PHE A 215 -12.34 10.87 10.43
CA PHE A 215 -11.97 12.07 9.71
C PHE A 215 -11.75 13.23 10.67
N TRP A 216 -10.68 13.98 10.48
CA TRP A 216 -10.39 15.26 11.13
C TRP A 216 -10.21 16.34 10.08
N GLU A 217 -10.72 17.52 10.36
CA GLU A 217 -10.44 18.74 9.62
C GLU A 217 -10.20 19.85 10.62
N GLU A 218 -8.96 20.32 10.71
CA GLU A 218 -8.60 21.39 11.64
C GLU A 218 -7.47 22.27 11.13
N ARG A 219 -7.36 23.48 11.70
CA ARG A 219 -6.18 24.32 11.55
C ARG A 219 -5.22 24.03 12.69
N LEU A 220 -4.04 23.53 12.35
CA LEU A 220 -3.03 23.15 13.34
C LEU A 220 -2.47 24.38 14.04
N GLY A 221 -2.67 24.47 15.36
CA GLY A 221 -1.96 25.40 16.24
C GLY A 221 -0.59 24.84 16.67
N GLU A 222 -0.50 23.51 16.80
CA GLU A 222 0.71 22.75 17.11
C GLU A 222 0.70 21.44 16.31
N ASN A 223 1.86 20.84 16.11
CA ASN A 223 1.95 19.51 15.52
C ASN A 223 1.55 18.47 16.56
N HIS A 224 0.60 17.63 16.24
CA HIS A 224 0.11 16.58 17.13
C HIS A 224 -0.39 15.38 16.33
N PRO A 225 -0.39 14.17 16.91
CA PRO A 225 -0.91 12.98 16.24
C PRO A 225 -2.44 12.95 16.22
N PHE A 226 -3.00 12.48 15.10
CA PHE A 226 -4.37 12.01 14.96
C PHE A 226 -4.43 10.54 15.32
N ILE A 227 -5.19 10.18 16.34
CA ILE A 227 -5.19 8.84 16.92
C ILE A 227 -6.60 8.27 16.91
N VAL A 228 -6.70 6.98 16.57
CA VAL A 228 -7.88 6.17 16.83
C VAL A 228 -7.47 4.79 17.32
N SER A 229 -8.13 4.30 18.40
CA SER A 229 -8.02 2.93 18.87
C SER A 229 -9.38 2.26 18.72
N TYR A 230 -9.38 1.06 18.19
CA TYR A 230 -10.60 0.26 17.99
C TYR A 230 -10.30 -1.23 18.11
N ARG A 231 -11.36 -1.98 18.41
CA ARG A 231 -11.31 -3.45 18.40
C ARG A 231 -12.41 -4.01 17.51
N PHE A 232 -12.19 -5.21 17.03
CA PHE A 232 -13.18 -5.97 16.27
C PHE A 232 -12.88 -7.46 16.30
N LEU A 233 -13.89 -8.28 16.04
CA LEU A 233 -13.75 -9.70 15.79
C LEU A 233 -13.51 -9.90 14.29
N HIS A 234 -12.38 -10.55 13.94
CA HIS A 234 -12.08 -10.97 12.57
C HIS A 234 -12.26 -12.49 12.48
N THR A 235 -13.09 -12.93 11.52
CA THR A 235 -13.40 -14.34 11.28
C THR A 235 -13.01 -14.70 9.86
N GLU A 236 -12.06 -15.60 9.72
CA GLU A 236 -11.66 -16.18 8.43
C GLU A 236 -12.26 -17.57 8.27
N ARG A 237 -12.77 -17.89 7.07
CA ARG A 237 -13.35 -19.19 6.74
C ARG A 237 -12.49 -19.93 5.74
N TYR A 238 -12.20 -21.18 6.04
CA TYR A 238 -11.50 -22.06 5.11
C TYR A 238 -12.38 -22.34 3.89
N ARG A 239 -11.85 -22.05 2.70
CA ARG A 239 -12.48 -22.40 1.41
C ARG A 239 -11.52 -23.26 0.61
N ASP A 240 -11.92 -24.49 0.33
CA ASP A 240 -11.19 -25.34 -0.59
C ASP A 240 -11.44 -24.91 -2.04
N VAL A 241 -10.62 -23.98 -2.52
CA VAL A 241 -10.75 -23.43 -3.88
C VAL A 241 -10.40 -24.46 -4.97
N TYR A 242 -9.58 -25.46 -4.66
CA TYR A 242 -9.24 -26.52 -5.63
C TYR A 242 -10.40 -27.50 -5.79
N GLY A 243 -10.99 -27.96 -4.69
CA GLY A 243 -12.18 -28.81 -4.73
C GLY A 243 -13.42 -28.10 -5.29
N LEU A 244 -13.48 -26.76 -5.23
CA LEU A 244 -14.52 -25.99 -5.92
C LEU A 244 -14.29 -25.95 -7.44
N ALA A 245 -13.04 -25.79 -7.90
CA ALA A 245 -12.69 -25.76 -9.33
C ALA A 245 -12.99 -27.11 -10.00
N GLU A 246 -12.70 -28.23 -9.34
CA GLU A 246 -13.02 -29.57 -9.85
C GLU A 246 -14.55 -29.78 -10.00
N ARG A 247 -15.34 -29.30 -9.05
CA ARG A 247 -16.81 -29.37 -9.09
C ARG A 247 -17.45 -28.48 -10.15
N MET A 248 -16.78 -27.41 -10.56
CA MET A 248 -17.25 -26.52 -11.63
C MET A 248 -16.92 -27.03 -13.03
N GLN A 249 -16.00 -28.01 -13.14
CA GLN A 249 -15.59 -28.64 -14.41
C GLN A 249 -16.33 -29.97 -14.69
N ALA A 250 -17.06 -30.49 -13.72
CA ALA A 250 -17.87 -31.70 -13.82
C ALA A 250 -19.36 -31.37 -14.11
#